data_35cf4c1f7b368d3616f8ff0d9daf8fde
#
_entry.id   35cf4c1f7b368d3616f8ff0d9daf8fde
#
_cell.length_a   1.000
_cell.length_b   1.000
_cell.length_c   1.000
_cell.angle_alpha   90.00
_cell.angle_beta   90.00
_cell.angle_gamma   90.00
#
_symmetry.space_group_name_H-M   'P 1'
#
loop_
_entity.id
_entity.type
_entity.pdbx_description
1 polymer ?
#
loop_
_entity_poly.entity_id
_entity_poly.type
_entity_poly.pdbx_seq_one_letter_code
_entity_poly.pdbx_strand_id
1 'polypeptide(L)'
;MDKKELLDLIDQDSSFMKAFLDEYRQDGVNFGAEDRLMSLFVDMKQSVVEDQIPESLFGRLVNLIRTLEVEKLRTHQNELQKLHNFEKYRDLAEHVFVNSFFVSKTFYLLKAIGFTSSNVVLIGANGSGKTTFANSIREQLEKTDNGIVIPAQKLLVFPTYNSIPTYKSAFADYESRQKVCLDDKQTFKAEKNDDYPYSLSKQYSEELRILVSALISERLERRNNFCSNALEGDIIHLDDFKSNIDEVIEVWNHLIEHRTLLCDNLGNLQIECGDEKYPAYKMSDGERVIFYVVGRVMLAKESSLIIVDEPEMHLHKAILNKLWDILEEKRKDCMFIYLTHDIDFASTRIANKRWLKSYSCSVSGVFENWEIEPIYDSEIPEALLMKILGSRKKVLFCEGKQGSLDRQIFELLFQNFTIIPLTSCKDVINYTKAYNRIGNKYAVAYGIIDRDFKTKEQLDKLVTENVYSYDVCLLYTSDA
;
A
#
# COMPACT_ATOMS: atom_id res chain seq x y z
N MET A 1 -24.89 -9.04 -1.55
CA MET A 1 -25.19 -8.64 -2.95
C MET A 1 -24.66 -9.71 -3.85
N ASP A 2 -25.49 -10.21 -4.73
CA ASP A 2 -25.09 -11.20 -5.74
C ASP A 2 -24.58 -10.54 -7.04
N LYS A 3 -24.06 -11.35 -7.97
CA LYS A 3 -23.54 -10.88 -9.26
C LYS A 3 -24.59 -10.12 -10.09
N LYS A 4 -25.84 -10.57 -10.04
CA LYS A 4 -26.93 -9.97 -10.80
C LYS A 4 -27.29 -8.58 -10.26
N GLU A 5 -27.44 -8.47 -8.95
CA GLU A 5 -27.72 -7.18 -8.28
C GLU A 5 -26.62 -6.14 -8.55
N LEU A 6 -25.33 -6.57 -8.59
CA LEU A 6 -24.22 -5.70 -8.92
C LEU A 6 -24.26 -5.23 -10.39
N LEU A 7 -24.57 -6.15 -11.33
CA LEU A 7 -24.71 -5.80 -12.74
C LEU A 7 -25.89 -4.85 -12.97
N ASP A 8 -27.02 -5.11 -12.31
CA ASP A 8 -28.20 -4.24 -12.37
C ASP A 8 -27.89 -2.82 -11.87
N LEU A 9 -27.09 -2.68 -10.81
CA LEU A 9 -26.67 -1.38 -10.28
C LEU A 9 -25.76 -0.64 -11.29
N ILE A 10 -24.77 -1.33 -11.86
CA ILE A 10 -23.87 -0.76 -12.88
C ILE A 10 -24.67 -0.31 -14.11
N ASP A 11 -25.62 -1.13 -14.58
CA ASP A 11 -26.43 -0.82 -15.76
C ASP A 11 -27.39 0.33 -15.50
N GLN A 12 -27.96 0.41 -14.30
CA GLN A 12 -28.86 1.48 -13.92
C GLN A 12 -28.13 2.83 -13.91
N ASP A 13 -26.97 2.90 -13.24
CA ASP A 13 -26.21 4.14 -13.14
C ASP A 13 -25.58 4.54 -14.49
N SER A 14 -25.06 3.58 -15.25
CA SER A 14 -24.49 3.82 -16.58
C SER A 14 -25.55 4.32 -17.56
N SER A 15 -26.74 3.70 -17.57
CA SER A 15 -27.85 4.11 -18.46
C SER A 15 -28.37 5.49 -18.11
N PHE A 16 -28.50 5.79 -16.80
CA PHE A 16 -28.88 7.12 -16.34
C PHE A 16 -27.87 8.19 -16.76
N MET A 17 -26.57 7.96 -16.51
CA MET A 17 -25.53 8.93 -16.89
C MET A 17 -25.43 9.13 -18.39
N LYS A 18 -25.62 8.07 -19.18
CA LYS A 18 -25.66 8.19 -20.64
C LYS A 18 -26.81 9.10 -21.10
N ALA A 19 -28.04 8.87 -20.61
CA ALA A 19 -29.19 9.70 -20.94
C ALA A 19 -28.99 11.15 -20.51
N PHE A 20 -28.45 11.37 -19.30
CA PHE A 20 -28.08 12.67 -18.77
C PHE A 20 -27.09 13.41 -19.68
N LEU A 21 -26.01 12.74 -20.09
CA LEU A 21 -24.99 13.33 -20.96
C LEU A 21 -25.55 13.67 -22.35
N ASP A 22 -26.40 12.81 -22.90
CA ASP A 22 -27.03 13.03 -24.22
C ASP A 22 -27.96 14.26 -24.19
N GLU A 23 -28.66 14.50 -23.07
CA GLU A 23 -29.50 15.71 -22.86
C GLU A 23 -28.62 16.97 -22.79
N TYR A 24 -27.55 16.95 -21.97
CA TYR A 24 -26.68 18.12 -21.78
C TYR A 24 -25.81 18.45 -22.99
N ARG A 25 -25.43 17.45 -23.81
CA ARG A 25 -24.72 17.69 -25.08
C ARG A 25 -25.56 18.46 -26.07
N GLN A 26 -26.87 18.29 -26.07
CA GLN A 26 -27.79 19.08 -26.91
C GLN A 26 -27.78 20.56 -26.51
N ASP A 27 -27.52 20.84 -25.22
CA ASP A 27 -27.41 22.21 -24.71
C ASP A 27 -25.99 22.79 -24.81
N GLY A 28 -25.04 22.05 -25.42
CA GLY A 28 -23.66 22.50 -25.64
C GLY A 28 -22.77 22.46 -24.41
N VAL A 29 -23.18 21.78 -23.35
CA VAL A 29 -22.40 21.61 -22.11
C VAL A 29 -21.47 20.41 -22.24
N ASN A 30 -20.18 20.58 -21.87
CA ASN A 30 -19.18 19.54 -21.82
C ASN A 30 -18.49 19.56 -20.46
N PHE A 31 -18.52 18.44 -19.73
CA PHE A 31 -17.92 18.30 -18.41
C PHE A 31 -16.45 17.86 -18.44
N GLY A 32 -15.91 17.49 -19.61
CA GLY A 32 -14.49 17.16 -19.79
C GLY A 32 -14.01 15.81 -19.21
N ALA A 33 -14.88 15.08 -18.50
CA ALA A 33 -14.55 13.79 -17.88
C ALA A 33 -15.54 12.66 -18.27
N GLU A 34 -16.39 12.92 -19.26
CA GLU A 34 -17.47 12.04 -19.69
C GLU A 34 -16.95 10.68 -20.15
N ASP A 35 -15.94 10.67 -21.01
CA ASP A 35 -15.37 9.45 -21.55
C ASP A 35 -14.77 8.56 -20.44
N ARG A 36 -14.17 9.18 -19.44
CA ARG A 36 -13.60 8.46 -18.30
C ARG A 36 -14.69 7.73 -17.50
N LEU A 37 -15.77 8.43 -17.16
CA LEU A 37 -16.88 7.85 -16.40
C LEU A 37 -17.54 6.71 -17.17
N MET A 38 -17.80 6.91 -18.46
CA MET A 38 -18.43 5.88 -19.28
C MET A 38 -17.51 4.68 -19.49
N SER A 39 -16.22 4.89 -19.71
CA SER A 39 -15.23 3.80 -19.79
C SER A 39 -15.14 3.03 -18.48
N LEU A 40 -15.19 3.71 -17.34
CA LEU A 40 -15.20 3.07 -16.02
C LEU A 40 -16.37 2.10 -15.87
N PHE A 41 -17.59 2.50 -16.22
CA PHE A 41 -18.76 1.60 -16.17
C PHE A 41 -18.63 0.40 -17.10
N VAL A 42 -18.10 0.61 -18.31
CA VAL A 42 -17.85 -0.48 -19.28
C VAL A 42 -16.84 -1.47 -18.71
N ASP A 43 -15.72 -0.99 -18.19
CA ASP A 43 -14.66 -1.83 -17.63
C ASP A 43 -15.12 -2.58 -16.37
N MET A 44 -15.89 -1.92 -15.48
CA MET A 44 -16.49 -2.56 -14.31
C MET A 44 -17.43 -3.69 -14.74
N LYS A 45 -18.35 -3.40 -15.65
CA LYS A 45 -19.29 -4.39 -16.17
C LYS A 45 -18.60 -5.57 -16.81
N GLN A 46 -17.64 -5.31 -17.69
CA GLN A 46 -16.87 -6.36 -18.37
C GLN A 46 -16.13 -7.24 -17.35
N SER A 47 -15.47 -6.65 -16.35
CA SER A 47 -14.73 -7.40 -15.34
C SER A 47 -15.64 -8.28 -14.48
N VAL A 48 -16.89 -7.87 -14.23
CA VAL A 48 -17.89 -8.69 -13.51
C VAL A 48 -18.44 -9.79 -14.41
N VAL A 49 -18.74 -9.49 -15.67
CA VAL A 49 -19.28 -10.47 -16.64
C VAL A 49 -18.28 -11.59 -16.90
N GLU A 50 -17.00 -11.25 -17.08
CA GLU A 50 -15.91 -12.20 -17.34
C GLU A 50 -15.42 -12.96 -16.08
N ASP A 51 -16.12 -12.84 -14.95
CA ASP A 51 -15.77 -13.48 -13.68
C ASP A 51 -14.33 -13.15 -13.18
N GLN A 52 -13.80 -11.99 -13.56
CA GLN A 52 -12.49 -11.55 -13.11
C GLN A 52 -12.50 -11.12 -11.63
N ILE A 53 -13.68 -10.72 -11.11
CA ILE A 53 -13.86 -10.17 -9.76
C ILE A 53 -14.51 -11.25 -8.88
N PRO A 54 -13.84 -11.70 -7.80
CA PRO A 54 -14.43 -12.64 -6.86
C PRO A 54 -15.58 -12.01 -6.07
N GLU A 55 -16.56 -12.81 -5.67
CA GLU A 55 -17.75 -12.37 -4.92
C GLU A 55 -17.39 -11.62 -3.63
N SER A 56 -16.28 -11.99 -2.99
CA SER A 56 -15.77 -11.33 -1.79
C SER A 56 -15.44 -9.84 -2.00
N LEU A 57 -15.24 -9.38 -3.24
CA LEU A 57 -15.00 -7.98 -3.59
C LEU A 57 -16.26 -7.22 -4.05
N PHE A 58 -17.40 -7.88 -4.21
CA PHE A 58 -18.62 -7.22 -4.69
C PHE A 58 -19.06 -6.09 -3.75
N GLY A 59 -19.00 -6.29 -2.43
CA GLY A 59 -19.28 -5.23 -1.45
C GLY A 59 -18.41 -3.99 -1.62
N ARG A 60 -17.12 -4.21 -1.90
CA ARG A 60 -16.17 -3.10 -2.16
C ARG A 60 -16.49 -2.37 -3.46
N LEU A 61 -16.83 -3.11 -4.52
CA LEU A 61 -17.25 -2.51 -5.79
C LEU A 61 -18.51 -1.64 -5.63
N VAL A 62 -19.48 -2.14 -4.89
CA VAL A 62 -20.71 -1.38 -4.57
C VAL A 62 -20.39 -0.08 -3.86
N ASN A 63 -19.48 -0.12 -2.88
CA ASN A 63 -19.06 1.09 -2.18
C ASN A 63 -18.37 2.08 -3.14
N LEU A 64 -17.55 1.59 -4.07
CA LEU A 64 -16.94 2.44 -5.10
C LEU A 64 -18.01 3.07 -6.02
N ILE A 65 -19.01 2.29 -6.48
CA ILE A 65 -20.09 2.81 -7.33
C ILE A 65 -20.90 3.86 -6.56
N ARG A 66 -21.26 3.59 -5.30
CA ARG A 66 -22.00 4.56 -4.46
C ARG A 66 -21.21 5.86 -4.23
N THR A 67 -19.88 5.78 -4.17
CA THR A 67 -19.01 6.96 -4.05
C THR A 67 -19.10 7.87 -5.29
N LEU A 68 -19.53 7.37 -6.45
CA LEU A 68 -19.82 8.22 -7.61
C LEU A 68 -20.95 9.21 -7.35
N GLU A 69 -21.85 8.91 -6.41
CA GLU A 69 -23.04 9.72 -6.06
C GLU A 69 -24.07 9.91 -7.18
N VAL A 70 -24.06 9.00 -8.18
CA VAL A 70 -25.04 9.04 -9.30
C VAL A 70 -26.47 8.96 -8.80
N GLU A 71 -26.73 8.18 -7.73
CA GLU A 71 -28.05 8.09 -7.11
C GLU A 71 -28.55 9.44 -6.59
N LYS A 72 -27.68 10.28 -6.00
CA LYS A 72 -28.04 11.63 -5.56
C LYS A 72 -28.45 12.50 -6.75
N LEU A 73 -27.71 12.44 -7.84
CA LEU A 73 -28.04 13.17 -9.06
C LEU A 73 -29.39 12.71 -9.61
N ARG A 74 -29.66 11.41 -9.67
CA ARG A 74 -30.89 10.81 -10.14
C ARG A 74 -32.11 11.20 -9.29
N THR A 75 -32.00 11.17 -7.97
CA THR A 75 -33.11 11.52 -7.05
C THR A 75 -33.46 13.01 -7.12
N HIS A 76 -32.48 13.88 -7.30
CA HIS A 76 -32.70 15.32 -7.37
C HIS A 76 -33.10 15.82 -8.77
N GLN A 77 -32.95 15.00 -9.82
CA GLN A 77 -33.31 15.40 -11.17
C GLN A 77 -34.75 15.93 -11.27
N ASN A 78 -35.70 15.16 -10.76
CA ASN A 78 -37.12 15.52 -10.83
C ASN A 78 -37.48 16.79 -10.01
N GLU A 79 -36.79 17.02 -8.90
CA GLU A 79 -37.00 18.19 -8.05
C GLU A 79 -36.37 19.45 -8.62
N LEU A 80 -35.15 19.35 -9.13
CA LEU A 80 -34.39 20.48 -9.68
C LEU A 80 -34.91 20.91 -11.05
N GLN A 81 -35.40 19.99 -11.87
CA GLN A 81 -36.10 20.34 -13.13
C GLN A 81 -37.37 21.12 -12.88
N LYS A 82 -38.15 20.75 -11.83
CA LYS A 82 -39.35 21.50 -11.44
C LYS A 82 -39.02 22.90 -10.93
N LEU A 83 -37.88 23.08 -10.29
CA LEU A 83 -37.48 24.36 -9.69
C LEU A 83 -36.65 25.24 -10.66
N HIS A 84 -36.37 24.79 -11.89
CA HIS A 84 -35.51 25.47 -12.89
C HIS A 84 -34.14 25.86 -12.31
N ASN A 85 -33.61 25.06 -11.38
CA ASN A 85 -32.35 25.35 -10.69
C ASN A 85 -31.16 24.60 -11.37
N PHE A 86 -30.83 25.05 -12.57
CA PHE A 86 -29.79 24.44 -13.40
C PHE A 86 -28.38 24.52 -12.79
N GLU A 87 -28.05 25.58 -12.03
CA GLU A 87 -26.74 25.72 -11.40
C GLU A 87 -26.50 24.61 -10.37
N LYS A 88 -27.45 24.40 -9.45
CA LYS A 88 -27.32 23.36 -8.42
C LYS A 88 -27.26 21.95 -9.03
N TYR A 89 -27.94 21.75 -10.13
CA TYR A 89 -27.92 20.49 -10.86
C TYR A 89 -26.58 20.24 -11.54
N ARG A 90 -25.98 21.30 -12.10
CA ARG A 90 -24.64 21.27 -12.66
C ARG A 90 -23.59 20.96 -11.60
N ASP A 91 -23.66 21.58 -10.42
CA ASP A 91 -22.76 21.32 -9.31
C ASP A 91 -22.79 19.83 -8.90
N LEU A 92 -23.98 19.23 -8.79
CA LEU A 92 -24.11 17.80 -8.49
C LEU A 92 -23.50 16.90 -9.57
N ALA A 93 -23.69 17.27 -10.84
CA ALA A 93 -23.06 16.54 -11.94
C ALA A 93 -21.53 16.67 -11.93
N GLU A 94 -21.00 17.86 -11.67
CA GLU A 94 -19.57 18.08 -11.52
C GLU A 94 -18.98 17.23 -10.39
N HIS A 95 -19.69 17.06 -9.28
CA HIS A 95 -19.29 16.14 -8.20
C HIS A 95 -19.18 14.69 -8.68
N VAL A 96 -20.12 14.19 -9.47
CA VAL A 96 -20.04 12.84 -10.05
C VAL A 96 -18.78 12.68 -10.91
N PHE A 97 -18.45 13.68 -11.73
CA PHE A 97 -17.26 13.63 -12.59
C PHE A 97 -15.97 13.73 -11.79
N VAL A 98 -15.92 14.54 -10.73
CA VAL A 98 -14.78 14.59 -9.81
C VAL A 98 -14.62 13.25 -9.11
N ASN A 99 -15.69 12.68 -8.58
CA ASN A 99 -15.66 11.39 -7.89
C ASN A 99 -15.23 10.26 -8.85
N SER A 100 -15.61 10.33 -10.14
CA SER A 100 -15.21 9.34 -11.13
C SER A 100 -13.69 9.22 -11.27
N PHE A 101 -12.95 10.29 -11.06
CA PHE A 101 -11.49 10.26 -11.07
C PHE A 101 -10.93 9.40 -9.95
N PHE A 102 -11.45 9.57 -8.73
CA PHE A 102 -11.01 8.80 -7.56
C PHE A 102 -11.42 7.33 -7.65
N VAL A 103 -12.67 7.08 -8.03
CA VAL A 103 -13.20 5.72 -8.20
C VAL A 103 -12.46 4.96 -9.29
N SER A 104 -12.18 5.61 -10.44
CA SER A 104 -11.39 5.00 -11.52
C SER A 104 -10.03 4.54 -11.03
N LYS A 105 -9.29 5.38 -10.34
CA LYS A 105 -7.95 5.01 -9.86
C LYS A 105 -8.00 3.82 -8.89
N THR A 106 -8.95 3.81 -7.95
CA THR A 106 -9.13 2.67 -7.03
C THR A 106 -9.52 1.40 -7.77
N PHE A 107 -10.43 1.49 -8.73
CA PHE A 107 -10.83 0.34 -9.55
C PHE A 107 -9.67 -0.22 -10.36
N TYR A 108 -8.90 0.63 -11.06
CA TYR A 108 -7.75 0.19 -11.84
C TYR A 108 -6.60 -0.31 -10.98
N LEU A 109 -6.45 0.17 -9.74
CA LEU A 109 -5.56 -0.45 -8.76
C LEU A 109 -5.97 -1.89 -8.48
N LEU A 110 -7.26 -2.13 -8.13
CA LEU A 110 -7.78 -3.47 -7.86
C LEU A 110 -7.60 -4.39 -9.08
N LYS A 111 -7.80 -3.86 -10.30
CA LYS A 111 -7.56 -4.58 -11.56
C LYS A 111 -6.07 -4.93 -11.73
N ALA A 112 -5.17 -3.99 -11.49
CA ALA A 112 -3.72 -4.19 -11.63
C ALA A 112 -3.18 -5.25 -10.65
N ILE A 113 -3.71 -5.30 -9.43
CA ILE A 113 -3.37 -6.35 -8.47
C ILE A 113 -4.18 -7.66 -8.68
N GLY A 114 -5.02 -7.73 -9.72
CA GLY A 114 -5.74 -8.92 -10.16
C GLY A 114 -6.97 -9.25 -9.34
N PHE A 115 -7.71 -8.27 -8.86
CA PHE A 115 -8.97 -8.43 -8.12
C PHE A 115 -8.90 -9.50 -7.03
N THR A 116 -7.90 -9.42 -6.17
CA THR A 116 -7.76 -10.36 -5.05
C THR A 116 -8.38 -9.77 -3.78
N SER A 117 -8.94 -10.63 -2.93
CA SER A 117 -9.36 -10.30 -1.57
C SER A 117 -8.27 -10.59 -0.52
N SER A 118 -7.20 -11.29 -0.94
CA SER A 118 -6.07 -11.59 -0.06
C SER A 118 -5.10 -10.41 -0.01
N ASN A 119 -4.28 -10.36 1.03
CA ASN A 119 -3.19 -9.41 1.13
C ASN A 119 -2.27 -9.49 -0.10
N VAL A 120 -1.64 -8.38 -0.44
CA VAL A 120 -0.75 -8.27 -1.61
C VAL A 120 0.60 -7.72 -1.20
N VAL A 121 1.67 -8.27 -1.75
CA VAL A 121 3.01 -7.69 -1.66
C VAL A 121 3.46 -7.26 -3.06
N LEU A 122 3.66 -5.97 -3.23
CA LEU A 122 4.23 -5.38 -4.44
C LEU A 122 5.74 -5.22 -4.26
N ILE A 123 6.50 -6.05 -4.95
CA ILE A 123 7.95 -6.03 -4.90
C ILE A 123 8.45 -5.16 -6.03
N GLY A 124 9.32 -4.19 -5.73
CA GLY A 124 9.92 -3.33 -6.74
C GLY A 124 11.28 -2.81 -6.35
N ALA A 125 12.17 -2.66 -7.32
CA ALA A 125 13.48 -2.06 -7.10
C ALA A 125 13.38 -0.60 -6.62
N ASN A 126 14.44 -0.08 -6.01
CA ASN A 126 14.50 1.34 -5.69
C ASN A 126 14.34 2.18 -6.98
N GLY A 127 13.50 3.19 -6.91
CA GLY A 127 13.15 4.00 -8.07
C GLY A 127 12.13 3.35 -9.05
N SER A 128 11.50 2.21 -8.71
CA SER A 128 10.41 1.64 -9.53
C SER A 128 9.10 2.43 -9.42
N GLY A 129 9.02 3.41 -8.52
CA GLY A 129 7.83 4.24 -8.33
C GLY A 129 6.92 3.81 -7.18
N LYS A 130 7.36 2.93 -6.24
CA LYS A 130 6.56 2.47 -5.09
C LYS A 130 5.97 3.62 -4.28
N THR A 131 6.82 4.54 -3.82
CA THR A 131 6.37 5.70 -3.03
C THR A 131 5.49 6.64 -3.86
N THR A 132 5.77 6.79 -5.15
CA THR A 132 4.90 7.58 -6.04
C THR A 132 3.55 6.91 -6.20
N PHE A 133 3.51 5.58 -6.34
CA PHE A 133 2.29 4.79 -6.33
C PHE A 133 1.49 4.99 -5.03
N ALA A 134 2.14 4.84 -3.86
CA ALA A 134 1.49 5.05 -2.57
C ALA A 134 0.88 6.46 -2.47
N ASN A 135 1.65 7.48 -2.83
CA ASN A 135 1.20 8.87 -2.76
C ASN A 135 0.07 9.17 -3.75
N SER A 136 0.11 8.64 -4.98
CA SER A 136 -0.94 8.88 -5.96
C SER A 136 -2.30 8.28 -5.57
N ILE A 137 -2.29 7.21 -4.76
CA ILE A 137 -3.50 6.54 -4.30
C ILE A 137 -4.00 7.11 -2.97
N ARG A 138 -3.12 7.68 -2.17
CA ARG A 138 -3.45 8.20 -0.83
C ARG A 138 -4.68 9.09 -0.84
N GLU A 139 -4.68 10.13 -1.65
CA GLU A 139 -5.77 11.10 -1.73
C GLU A 139 -7.12 10.44 -2.08
N GLN A 140 -7.09 9.44 -2.96
CA GLN A 140 -8.31 8.78 -3.41
C GLN A 140 -8.90 7.86 -2.35
N LEU A 141 -8.06 7.08 -1.67
CA LEU A 141 -8.53 6.20 -0.60
C LEU A 141 -9.15 7.02 0.54
N GLU A 142 -8.54 8.15 0.86
CA GLU A 142 -9.02 9.04 1.91
C GLU A 142 -10.31 9.77 1.53
N LYS A 143 -10.46 10.23 0.28
CA LYS A 143 -11.68 10.88 -0.21
C LYS A 143 -12.86 9.91 -0.33
N THR A 144 -12.58 8.67 -0.67
CA THR A 144 -13.61 7.63 -0.82
C THR A 144 -13.86 6.86 0.47
N ASP A 145 -13.15 7.18 1.56
CA ASP A 145 -13.18 6.45 2.84
C ASP A 145 -12.86 4.95 2.72
N ASN A 146 -12.21 4.54 1.63
CA ASN A 146 -11.95 3.14 1.31
C ASN A 146 -10.61 2.61 1.81
N GLY A 147 -9.81 3.44 2.48
CA GLY A 147 -8.54 2.98 3.02
C GLY A 147 -7.59 4.09 3.46
N ILE A 148 -6.41 3.66 3.85
CA ILE A 148 -5.34 4.52 4.32
C ILE A 148 -4.01 4.14 3.67
N VAL A 149 -3.09 5.10 3.60
CA VAL A 149 -1.70 4.87 3.23
C VAL A 149 -0.80 5.20 4.40
N ILE A 150 0.07 4.28 4.76
CA ILE A 150 1.13 4.44 5.76
C ILE A 150 2.43 4.69 5.00
N PRO A 151 2.98 5.93 5.02
CA PRO A 151 4.15 6.28 4.22
C PRO A 151 5.46 5.72 4.80
N ALA A 152 6.47 5.55 3.96
CA ALA A 152 7.81 5.10 4.34
C ALA A 152 8.51 6.11 5.27
N GLN A 153 8.50 7.38 4.88
CA GLN A 153 9.13 8.43 5.68
C GLN A 153 8.21 8.87 6.82
N LYS A 154 8.71 8.76 8.06
CA LYS A 154 7.97 9.07 9.28
C LYS A 154 8.84 9.91 10.20
N LEU A 155 8.56 11.22 10.24
CA LEU A 155 9.12 12.09 11.26
C LEU A 155 8.14 12.18 12.44
N LEU A 156 8.27 11.29 13.41
CA LEU A 156 7.30 11.11 14.48
C LEU A 156 7.70 11.89 15.73
N VAL A 157 6.99 12.98 16.00
CA VAL A 157 7.17 13.79 17.20
C VAL A 157 5.96 13.62 18.12
N PHE A 158 6.19 13.10 19.32
CA PHE A 158 5.14 12.99 20.34
C PHE A 158 4.72 14.37 20.84
N PRO A 159 3.39 14.62 20.91
CA PRO A 159 2.91 15.92 21.37
C PRO A 159 3.04 16.06 22.89
N THR A 160 3.17 17.31 23.33
CA THR A 160 2.86 17.73 24.69
C THR A 160 1.53 18.44 24.69
N TYR A 161 0.58 18.00 25.51
CA TYR A 161 -0.76 18.58 25.54
C TYR A 161 -0.91 19.55 26.72
N ASN A 162 -1.47 20.74 26.44
CA ASN A 162 -2.01 21.61 27.48
C ASN A 162 -3.52 21.36 27.70
N SER A 163 -4.20 20.81 26.71
CA SER A 163 -5.61 20.39 26.77
C SER A 163 -5.88 19.32 25.72
N ILE A 164 -6.80 18.41 26.01
CA ILE A 164 -7.25 17.36 25.08
C ILE A 164 -8.48 17.89 24.33
N PRO A 165 -8.49 17.89 22.99
CA PRO A 165 -9.64 18.31 22.22
C PRO A 165 -10.80 17.31 22.37
N THR A 166 -12.02 17.74 22.04
CA THR A 166 -13.17 16.82 21.98
C THR A 166 -12.96 15.81 20.86
N TYR A 167 -13.57 14.61 21.00
CA TYR A 167 -13.48 13.59 19.96
C TYR A 167 -13.87 14.11 18.58
N LYS A 168 -15.01 14.81 18.48
CA LYS A 168 -15.47 15.39 17.21
C LYS A 168 -14.44 16.32 16.57
N SER A 169 -13.79 17.19 17.36
CA SER A 169 -12.73 18.08 16.86
C SER A 169 -11.46 17.32 16.48
N ALA A 170 -11.00 16.40 17.37
CA ALA A 170 -9.80 15.61 17.12
C ALA A 170 -9.96 14.69 15.90
N PHE A 171 -11.14 14.10 15.72
CA PHE A 171 -11.41 13.20 14.61
C PHE A 171 -11.59 13.97 13.29
N ALA A 172 -12.23 15.14 13.33
CA ALA A 172 -12.28 16.04 12.16
C ALA A 172 -10.89 16.51 11.72
N ASP A 173 -10.02 16.86 12.69
CA ASP A 173 -8.61 17.18 12.39
C ASP A 173 -7.86 15.99 11.81
N TYR A 174 -8.07 14.79 12.36
CA TYR A 174 -7.49 13.54 11.85
C TYR A 174 -7.93 13.26 10.41
N GLU A 175 -9.23 13.31 10.12
CA GLU A 175 -9.75 13.10 8.76
C GLU A 175 -9.31 14.21 7.78
N SER A 176 -9.33 15.47 8.20
CA SER A 176 -8.94 16.59 7.34
C SER A 176 -7.46 16.53 6.93
N ARG A 177 -6.59 16.11 7.87
CA ARG A 177 -5.15 15.98 7.61
C ARG A 177 -4.81 14.78 6.74
N GLN A 178 -5.62 13.73 6.77
CA GLN A 178 -5.50 12.64 5.81
C GLN A 178 -5.87 13.10 4.40
N LYS A 179 -6.84 14.03 4.29
CA LYS A 179 -7.31 14.59 3.01
C LYS A 179 -6.37 15.63 2.41
N VAL A 180 -5.55 16.31 3.22
CA VAL A 180 -4.51 17.23 2.75
C VAL A 180 -3.31 16.42 2.27
N CYS A 181 -3.46 15.74 1.17
CA CYS A 181 -2.35 15.08 0.52
C CYS A 181 -1.79 15.96 -0.58
N LEU A 182 -0.58 16.41 -0.38
CA LEU A 182 0.54 16.34 -1.31
C LEU A 182 0.26 16.80 -2.74
N ASP A 183 -0.42 17.91 -2.91
CA ASP A 183 -0.24 18.72 -4.12
C ASP A 183 1.06 19.55 -3.99
N ASP A 184 2.11 18.88 -3.49
CA ASP A 184 3.40 19.47 -3.14
C ASP A 184 4.11 20.16 -4.30
N LYS A 185 3.79 19.76 -5.53
CA LYS A 185 4.40 20.39 -6.70
C LYS A 185 3.79 21.76 -7.01
N GLN A 186 2.53 21.99 -6.67
CA GLN A 186 1.87 23.27 -6.88
C GLN A 186 2.05 24.19 -5.68
N THR A 187 1.96 23.68 -4.47
CA THR A 187 2.14 24.46 -3.22
C THR A 187 3.59 24.94 -3.08
N PHE A 188 4.58 24.10 -3.45
CA PHE A 188 6.00 24.50 -3.45
C PHE A 188 6.33 25.60 -4.46
N LYS A 189 5.53 25.78 -5.51
CA LYS A 189 5.69 26.88 -6.50
C LYS A 189 4.92 28.13 -6.13
N ALA A 190 3.87 28.07 -5.34
CA ALA A 190 3.01 29.21 -5.01
C ALA A 190 3.52 30.04 -3.84
N GLU A 191 4.33 29.48 -2.95
CA GLU A 191 4.78 30.17 -1.73
C GLU A 191 6.20 30.68 -1.85
N LYS A 192 6.37 31.73 -2.65
CA LYS A 192 7.56 32.57 -2.60
C LYS A 192 7.55 33.58 -1.43
N ASN A 193 6.57 33.59 -0.56
CA ASN A 193 6.43 34.48 0.57
C ASN A 193 6.33 33.71 1.89
N ASP A 194 7.38 33.71 2.61
CA ASP A 194 7.72 33.72 4.04
C ASP A 194 6.95 32.88 5.07
N ASP A 195 5.89 32.18 4.74
CA ASP A 195 5.27 31.22 5.66
C ASP A 195 5.34 29.81 5.06
N TYR A 196 6.31 29.02 5.52
CA TYR A 196 6.39 27.58 5.28
C TYR A 196 5.41 26.81 6.20
N PRO A 197 4.09 26.83 5.99
CA PRO A 197 3.20 26.09 6.87
C PRO A 197 3.16 24.60 6.57
N TYR A 198 3.57 24.14 5.36
CA TYR A 198 3.29 22.79 4.88
C TYR A 198 4.47 22.06 4.24
N SER A 199 5.68 22.16 4.81
CA SER A 199 6.73 21.23 4.41
C SER A 199 6.33 19.79 4.76
N LEU A 200 6.65 18.80 3.93
CA LEU A 200 6.44 17.37 4.22
C LEU A 200 6.91 16.99 5.62
N SER A 201 8.07 17.52 6.05
CA SER A 201 8.62 17.29 7.39
C SER A 201 7.71 17.82 8.50
N LYS A 202 7.05 18.97 8.31
CA LYS A 202 6.11 19.54 9.27
C LYS A 202 4.81 18.72 9.29
N GLN A 203 4.31 18.31 8.12
CA GLN A 203 3.13 17.47 8.00
C GLN A 203 3.34 16.14 8.72
N TYR A 204 4.45 15.44 8.47
CA TYR A 204 4.76 14.19 9.15
C TYR A 204 5.00 14.35 10.65
N SER A 205 5.55 15.47 11.09
CA SER A 205 5.72 15.76 12.54
C SER A 205 4.38 15.97 13.25
N GLU A 206 3.38 16.48 12.55
CA GLU A 206 2.04 16.68 13.09
C GLU A 206 1.16 15.41 13.04
N GLU A 207 1.42 14.46 12.13
CA GLU A 207 0.62 13.25 11.98
C GLU A 207 0.52 12.44 13.28
N LEU A 208 1.63 12.23 13.98
CA LEU A 208 1.61 11.50 15.25
C LEU A 208 0.81 12.26 16.32
N ARG A 209 0.94 13.60 16.38
CA ARG A 209 0.19 14.44 17.32
C ARG A 209 -1.32 14.30 17.10
N ILE A 210 -1.75 14.35 15.85
CA ILE A 210 -3.16 14.25 15.48
C ILE A 210 -3.69 12.85 15.76
N LEU A 211 -2.90 11.81 15.42
CA LEU A 211 -3.23 10.42 15.72
C LEU A 211 -3.42 10.19 17.22
N VAL A 212 -2.48 10.65 18.05
CA VAL A 212 -2.57 10.52 19.51
C VAL A 212 -3.78 11.27 20.05
N SER A 213 -4.06 12.49 19.52
CA SER A 213 -5.25 13.25 19.92
C SER A 213 -6.55 12.50 19.59
N ALA A 214 -6.66 11.91 18.40
CA ALA A 214 -7.82 11.14 17.98
C ALA A 214 -8.03 9.91 18.86
N LEU A 215 -6.98 9.14 19.12
CA LEU A 215 -7.02 7.93 19.98
C LEU A 215 -7.43 8.25 21.41
N ILE A 216 -6.85 9.31 22.00
CA ILE A 216 -7.18 9.69 23.40
C ILE A 216 -8.61 10.23 23.48
N SER A 217 -9.03 11.07 22.52
CA SER A 217 -10.38 11.64 22.52
C SER A 217 -11.43 10.55 22.31
N GLU A 218 -11.17 9.56 21.45
CA GLU A 218 -12.05 8.40 21.29
C GLU A 218 -12.20 7.61 22.59
N ARG A 219 -11.10 7.38 23.30
CA ARG A 219 -11.13 6.67 24.61
C ARG A 219 -11.99 7.42 25.62
N LEU A 220 -11.85 8.73 25.70
CA LEU A 220 -12.63 9.56 26.64
C LEU A 220 -14.11 9.52 26.27
N GLU A 221 -14.46 9.63 25.00
CA GLU A 221 -15.85 9.57 24.56
C GLU A 221 -16.47 8.20 24.82
N ARG A 222 -15.79 7.09 24.49
CA ARG A 222 -16.29 5.74 24.78
C ARG A 222 -16.53 5.54 26.28
N ARG A 223 -15.62 6.00 27.14
CA ARG A 223 -15.76 5.91 28.59
C ARG A 223 -16.93 6.74 29.10
N ASN A 224 -17.14 7.95 28.57
CA ASN A 224 -18.27 8.80 28.93
C ASN A 224 -19.60 8.15 28.52
N ASN A 225 -19.68 7.63 27.28
CA ASN A 225 -20.87 6.94 26.78
C ASN A 225 -21.16 5.67 27.61
N PHE A 226 -20.13 4.89 27.93
CA PHE A 226 -20.27 3.73 28.81
C PHE A 226 -20.86 4.10 30.17
N CYS A 227 -20.34 5.17 30.82
CA CYS A 227 -20.86 5.64 32.09
C CYS A 227 -22.31 6.14 31.96
N SER A 228 -22.65 6.84 30.88
CA SER A 228 -24.03 7.36 30.63
C SER A 228 -25.02 6.21 30.46
N ASN A 229 -24.69 5.22 29.61
CA ASN A 229 -25.52 4.05 29.37
C ASN A 229 -25.69 3.22 30.67
N ALA A 230 -24.63 3.12 31.50
CA ALA A 230 -24.68 2.48 32.80
C ALA A 230 -25.69 3.15 33.75
N LEU A 231 -25.73 4.48 33.73
CA LEU A 231 -26.68 5.28 34.57
C LEU A 231 -28.10 5.17 34.07
N GLU A 232 -28.32 4.99 32.79
CA GLU A 232 -29.61 4.79 32.14
C GLU A 232 -30.18 3.37 32.33
N GLY A 233 -29.34 2.43 32.82
CA GLY A 233 -29.75 1.06 33.10
C GLY A 233 -29.70 0.13 31.86
N ASP A 234 -29.00 0.51 30.83
CA ASP A 234 -28.81 -0.30 29.63
C ASP A 234 -27.94 -1.52 29.89
N ILE A 235 -28.09 -2.55 29.05
CA ILE A 235 -27.22 -3.72 29.08
C ILE A 235 -25.87 -3.29 28.50
N ILE A 236 -24.81 -3.34 29.33
CA ILE A 236 -23.47 -2.91 28.96
C ILE A 236 -22.57 -4.12 28.79
N HIS A 237 -21.80 -4.14 27.72
CA HIS A 237 -20.73 -5.11 27.48
C HIS A 237 -19.37 -4.49 27.80
N LEU A 238 -18.45 -5.26 28.39
CA LEU A 238 -17.09 -4.78 28.71
C LEU A 238 -16.32 -4.37 27.44
N ASP A 239 -16.65 -4.96 26.30
CA ASP A 239 -16.08 -4.60 25.01
C ASP A 239 -16.41 -3.17 24.57
N ASP A 240 -17.56 -2.61 25.01
CA ASP A 240 -17.94 -1.22 24.75
C ASP A 240 -17.02 -0.21 25.43
N PHE A 241 -16.29 -0.65 26.46
CA PHE A 241 -15.33 0.16 27.20
C PHE A 241 -13.94 0.20 26.54
N LYS A 242 -13.58 -0.83 25.77
CA LYS A 242 -12.26 -0.95 25.12
C LYS A 242 -12.17 0.01 23.94
N SER A 243 -11.16 0.85 23.91
CA SER A 243 -10.91 1.84 22.88
C SER A 243 -9.73 1.43 21.98
N ASN A 244 -9.59 2.11 20.81
CA ASN A 244 -8.48 1.83 19.91
C ASN A 244 -7.11 2.08 20.56
N ILE A 245 -6.96 3.04 21.46
CA ILE A 245 -5.68 3.25 22.15
C ILE A 245 -5.38 2.11 23.14
N ASP A 246 -6.38 1.46 23.74
CA ASP A 246 -6.16 0.31 24.59
C ASP A 246 -5.62 -0.87 23.76
N GLU A 247 -6.09 -1.05 22.52
CA GLU A 247 -5.55 -2.00 21.56
C GLU A 247 -4.10 -1.65 21.17
N VAL A 248 -3.81 -0.37 20.91
CA VAL A 248 -2.45 0.10 20.60
C VAL A 248 -1.49 -0.22 21.74
N ILE A 249 -1.89 0.03 22.99
CA ILE A 249 -1.09 -0.24 24.18
C ILE A 249 -0.86 -1.74 24.34
N GLU A 250 -1.88 -2.55 24.14
CA GLU A 250 -1.78 -4.02 24.21
C GLU A 250 -0.75 -4.56 23.21
N VAL A 251 -0.88 -4.15 21.91
CA VAL A 251 0.05 -4.58 20.86
C VAL A 251 1.47 -4.08 21.12
N TRP A 252 1.61 -2.81 21.51
CA TRP A 252 2.91 -2.23 21.82
C TRP A 252 3.61 -2.99 22.96
N ASN A 253 2.91 -3.26 24.06
CA ASN A 253 3.42 -3.99 25.22
C ASN A 253 3.75 -5.44 24.88
N HIS A 254 3.03 -6.06 23.96
CA HIS A 254 3.35 -7.40 23.48
C HIS A 254 4.65 -7.45 22.66
N LEU A 255 4.95 -6.37 21.92
CA LEU A 255 6.15 -6.30 21.06
C LEU A 255 7.40 -5.84 21.80
N ILE A 256 7.26 -5.04 22.87
CA ILE A 256 8.35 -4.43 23.64
C ILE A 256 8.36 -5.01 25.05
N GLU A 257 9.06 -6.12 25.24
CA GLU A 257 8.97 -6.94 26.46
C GLU A 257 9.53 -6.29 27.74
N HIS A 258 10.43 -5.32 27.63
CA HIS A 258 11.16 -4.73 28.77
C HIS A 258 10.71 -3.32 29.15
N ARG A 259 9.63 -2.86 28.56
CA ARG A 259 8.98 -1.56 28.84
C ARG A 259 7.49 -1.70 28.74
N THR A 260 6.77 -0.93 29.53
CA THR A 260 5.30 -0.94 29.50
C THR A 260 4.79 0.45 29.14
N LEU A 261 4.04 0.54 28.06
CA LEU A 261 3.29 1.74 27.69
C LEU A 261 2.01 1.80 28.51
N LEU A 262 1.75 2.94 29.12
CA LEU A 262 0.57 3.20 29.94
C LEU A 262 -0.11 4.48 29.48
N CYS A 263 -1.43 4.54 29.65
CA CYS A 263 -2.22 5.74 29.47
C CYS A 263 -3.00 6.01 30.76
N ASP A 264 -2.75 7.14 31.41
CA ASP A 264 -3.45 7.51 32.63
C ASP A 264 -4.91 7.95 32.35
N ASN A 265 -5.63 8.30 33.42
CA ASN A 265 -7.03 8.73 33.30
C ASN A 265 -7.21 10.11 32.63
N LEU A 266 -6.12 10.89 32.58
CA LEU A 266 -6.07 12.19 31.91
C LEU A 266 -5.63 12.10 30.46
N GLY A 267 -5.34 10.89 29.97
CA GLY A 267 -4.89 10.67 28.61
C GLY A 267 -3.38 10.87 28.40
N ASN A 268 -2.57 11.00 29.48
CA ASN A 268 -1.14 11.11 29.33
C ASN A 268 -0.51 9.73 29.08
N LEU A 269 0.27 9.65 28.02
CA LEU A 269 1.03 8.44 27.68
C LEU A 269 2.38 8.46 28.40
N GLN A 270 2.69 7.38 29.10
CA GLN A 270 3.90 7.20 29.87
C GLN A 270 4.51 5.82 29.60
N ILE A 271 5.81 5.74 29.72
CA ILE A 271 6.58 4.48 29.65
C ILE A 271 7.06 4.15 31.07
N GLU A 272 6.84 2.91 31.46
CA GLU A 272 7.40 2.33 32.69
C GLU A 272 8.53 1.37 32.31
N CYS A 273 9.69 1.54 32.97
CA CYS A 273 10.87 0.69 32.80
C CYS A 273 11.50 0.42 34.15
N GLY A 274 11.26 -0.78 34.68
CA GLY A 274 11.59 -1.08 36.10
C GLY A 274 10.81 -0.16 37.03
N ASP A 275 11.52 0.54 37.92
CA ASP A 275 10.92 1.45 38.89
C ASP A 275 10.73 2.89 38.36
N GLU A 276 11.17 3.17 37.12
CA GLU A 276 11.11 4.50 36.57
C GLU A 276 9.94 4.68 35.60
N LYS A 277 9.27 5.87 35.68
CA LYS A 277 8.24 6.30 34.70
C LYS A 277 8.69 7.58 34.04
N TYR A 278 8.54 7.60 32.71
CA TYR A 278 8.86 8.78 31.92
C TYR A 278 7.84 9.03 30.80
N PRO A 279 7.68 10.25 30.32
CA PRO A 279 6.71 10.57 29.27
C PRO A 279 7.02 9.86 27.94
N ALA A 280 5.99 9.53 27.18
CA ALA A 280 6.08 8.83 25.90
C ALA A 280 6.89 9.59 24.83
N TYR A 281 7.05 10.91 24.93
CA TYR A 281 7.89 11.67 24.01
C TYR A 281 9.38 11.27 24.07
N LYS A 282 9.80 10.53 25.10
CA LYS A 282 11.15 9.94 25.22
C LYS A 282 11.31 8.60 24.54
N MET A 283 10.29 8.08 23.87
CA MET A 283 10.38 6.85 23.07
C MET A 283 11.48 6.97 22.01
N SER A 284 12.13 5.86 21.74
CA SER A 284 13.02 5.71 20.57
C SER A 284 12.22 5.78 19.25
N ASP A 285 12.90 6.02 18.14
CA ASP A 285 12.24 6.13 16.84
C ASP A 285 11.50 4.84 16.45
N GLY A 286 12.08 3.66 16.72
CA GLY A 286 11.41 2.38 16.48
C GLY A 286 10.14 2.20 17.30
N GLU A 287 10.17 2.57 18.60
CA GLU A 287 9.00 2.52 19.49
C GLU A 287 7.87 3.46 19.02
N ARG A 288 8.23 4.66 18.53
CA ARG A 288 7.28 5.62 17.94
C ARG A 288 6.67 5.08 16.65
N VAL A 289 7.47 4.43 15.80
CA VAL A 289 6.99 3.81 14.56
C VAL A 289 5.97 2.72 14.87
N ILE A 290 6.24 1.85 15.84
CA ILE A 290 5.29 0.80 16.28
C ILE A 290 3.98 1.46 16.72
N PHE A 291 4.05 2.44 17.63
CA PHE A 291 2.86 3.14 18.11
C PHE A 291 2.06 3.78 16.95
N TYR A 292 2.75 4.48 16.05
CA TYR A 292 2.13 5.14 14.91
C TYR A 292 1.45 4.13 13.96
N VAL A 293 2.15 3.09 13.57
CA VAL A 293 1.63 2.08 12.64
C VAL A 293 0.41 1.38 13.23
N VAL A 294 0.51 0.91 14.49
CA VAL A 294 -0.61 0.26 15.17
C VAL A 294 -1.80 1.20 15.28
N GLY A 295 -1.58 2.44 15.71
CA GLY A 295 -2.65 3.44 15.84
C GLY A 295 -3.35 3.75 14.52
N ARG A 296 -2.60 3.89 13.44
CA ARG A 296 -3.16 4.12 12.08
C ARG A 296 -4.01 2.94 11.62
N VAL A 297 -3.53 1.72 11.84
CA VAL A 297 -4.25 0.50 11.44
C VAL A 297 -5.51 0.30 12.28
N MET A 298 -5.46 0.56 13.59
CA MET A 298 -6.63 0.41 14.46
C MET A 298 -7.73 1.44 14.17
N LEU A 299 -7.36 2.69 13.82
CA LEU A 299 -8.33 3.73 13.44
C LEU A 299 -8.84 3.61 11.99
N ALA A 300 -8.29 2.72 11.18
CA ALA A 300 -8.81 2.52 9.82
C ALA A 300 -10.25 2.01 9.86
N LYS A 301 -11.09 2.51 8.96
CA LYS A 301 -12.49 2.06 8.83
C LYS A 301 -12.56 0.57 8.51
N GLU A 302 -13.70 -0.04 8.82
CA GLU A 302 -13.93 -1.45 8.48
C GLU A 302 -13.78 -1.72 6.99
N SER A 303 -13.25 -2.88 6.66
CA SER A 303 -13.03 -3.33 5.27
C SER A 303 -12.15 -2.42 4.42
N SER A 304 -11.27 -1.64 5.06
CA SER A 304 -10.36 -0.70 4.37
C SER A 304 -9.26 -1.41 3.58
N LEU A 305 -8.74 -0.70 2.56
CA LEU A 305 -7.44 -0.97 1.96
C LEU A 305 -6.35 -0.28 2.79
N ILE A 306 -5.39 -1.03 3.28
CA ILE A 306 -4.26 -0.52 4.05
C ILE A 306 -3.00 -0.68 3.21
N ILE A 307 -2.54 0.42 2.61
CA ILE A 307 -1.30 0.43 1.82
C ILE A 307 -0.15 0.85 2.71
N VAL A 308 0.90 0.04 2.74
CA VAL A 308 2.09 0.27 3.57
C VAL A 308 3.31 0.42 2.68
N ASP A 309 3.91 1.59 2.67
CA ASP A 309 5.14 1.86 1.93
C ASP A 309 6.35 1.60 2.83
N GLU A 310 7.24 0.71 2.39
CA GLU A 310 8.45 0.27 3.09
C GLU A 310 8.16 -0.17 4.55
N PRO A 311 7.39 -1.26 4.76
CA PRO A 311 6.99 -1.75 6.08
C PRO A 311 8.17 -2.06 7.01
N GLU A 312 9.35 -2.33 6.44
CA GLU A 312 10.60 -2.66 7.12
C GLU A 312 11.34 -1.43 7.68
N MET A 313 11.00 -0.22 7.26
CA MET A 313 11.75 0.98 7.69
C MET A 313 11.64 1.23 9.19
N HIS A 314 12.79 1.51 9.79
CA HIS A 314 12.96 1.83 11.22
C HIS A 314 12.59 0.71 12.20
N LEU A 315 12.31 -0.51 11.72
CA LEU A 315 11.98 -1.65 12.55
C LEU A 315 13.08 -2.72 12.53
N HIS A 316 13.37 -3.26 13.69
CA HIS A 316 14.28 -4.41 13.78
C HIS A 316 13.59 -5.66 13.24
N LYS A 317 14.31 -6.50 12.48
CA LYS A 317 13.74 -7.71 11.83
C LYS A 317 12.99 -8.63 12.78
N ALA A 318 13.41 -8.73 14.05
CA ALA A 318 12.76 -9.57 15.05
C ALA A 318 11.33 -9.09 15.40
N ILE A 319 11.09 -7.79 15.34
CA ILE A 319 9.79 -7.18 15.66
C ILE A 319 8.93 -7.05 14.42
N LEU A 320 9.55 -6.80 13.26
CA LEU A 320 8.89 -6.50 11.99
C LEU A 320 7.79 -7.52 11.65
N ASN A 321 8.15 -8.80 11.60
CA ASN A 321 7.19 -9.84 11.23
C ASN A 321 6.09 -10.01 12.27
N LYS A 322 6.45 -10.00 13.58
CA LYS A 322 5.47 -10.09 14.67
C LYS A 322 4.45 -8.96 14.63
N LEU A 323 4.89 -7.72 14.35
CA LEU A 323 4.02 -6.56 14.24
C LEU A 323 2.96 -6.78 13.15
N TRP A 324 3.38 -7.11 11.95
CA TRP A 324 2.45 -7.28 10.84
C TRP A 324 1.56 -8.51 10.98
N ASP A 325 2.05 -9.63 11.57
CA ASP A 325 1.24 -10.80 11.88
C ASP A 325 0.08 -10.45 12.84
N ILE A 326 0.37 -9.67 13.88
CA ILE A 326 -0.64 -9.21 14.85
C ILE A 326 -1.64 -8.27 14.19
N LEU A 327 -1.19 -7.34 13.36
CA LEU A 327 -2.07 -6.37 12.70
C LEU A 327 -2.99 -7.04 11.67
N GLU A 328 -2.47 -7.97 10.87
CA GLU A 328 -3.27 -8.77 9.93
C GLU A 328 -4.30 -9.63 10.67
N GLU A 329 -3.94 -10.19 11.82
CA GLU A 329 -4.87 -10.99 12.65
C GLU A 329 -5.98 -10.13 13.28
N LYS A 330 -5.65 -8.95 13.81
CA LYS A 330 -6.61 -8.03 14.43
C LYS A 330 -7.53 -7.35 13.40
N ARG A 331 -7.06 -7.18 12.17
CA ARG A 331 -7.80 -6.51 11.09
C ARG A 331 -7.97 -7.41 9.87
N LYS A 332 -8.49 -8.62 10.09
CA LYS A 332 -8.89 -9.57 9.04
C LYS A 332 -9.95 -9.01 8.09
N ASP A 333 -10.69 -8.02 8.54
CA ASP A 333 -11.66 -7.27 7.75
C ASP A 333 -11.00 -6.42 6.66
N CYS A 334 -9.75 -6.01 6.87
CA CYS A 334 -8.99 -5.15 5.98
C CYS A 334 -8.11 -5.96 5.00
N MET A 335 -7.73 -5.31 3.92
CA MET A 335 -6.79 -5.86 2.95
C MET A 335 -5.50 -5.05 2.99
N PHE A 336 -4.37 -5.72 3.25
CA PHE A 336 -3.07 -5.09 3.28
C PHE A 336 -2.36 -5.17 1.92
N ILE A 337 -1.78 -4.06 1.49
CA ILE A 337 -0.94 -3.96 0.29
C ILE A 337 0.41 -3.42 0.73
N TYR A 338 1.41 -4.26 0.76
CA TYR A 338 2.78 -3.91 1.13
C TYR A 338 3.60 -3.54 -0.10
N LEU A 339 4.25 -2.39 -0.06
CA LEU A 339 5.18 -1.93 -1.08
C LEU A 339 6.58 -2.05 -0.50
N THR A 340 7.36 -3.01 -0.95
CA THR A 340 8.68 -3.29 -0.35
C THR A 340 9.74 -3.59 -1.40
N HIS A 341 10.98 -3.37 -1.02
CA HIS A 341 12.14 -3.91 -1.70
C HIS A 341 12.85 -5.00 -0.87
N ASP A 342 12.42 -5.21 0.39
CA ASP A 342 12.94 -6.27 1.28
C ASP A 342 12.27 -7.61 0.96
N ILE A 343 13.06 -8.49 0.38
CA ILE A 343 12.62 -9.80 -0.06
C ILE A 343 12.43 -10.75 1.11
N ASP A 344 13.22 -10.59 2.18
CA ASP A 344 13.08 -11.39 3.38
C ASP A 344 11.69 -11.12 4.00
N PHE A 345 11.30 -9.84 4.10
CA PHE A 345 9.96 -9.47 4.52
C PHE A 345 8.88 -10.02 3.59
N ALA A 346 9.03 -9.79 2.28
CA ALA A 346 8.06 -10.26 1.28
C ALA A 346 7.85 -11.79 1.35
N SER A 347 8.91 -12.57 1.60
CA SER A 347 8.84 -14.03 1.68
C SER A 347 8.08 -14.53 2.90
N THR A 348 8.05 -13.76 3.99
CA THR A 348 7.34 -14.15 5.23
C THR A 348 5.86 -13.87 5.19
N ARG A 349 5.37 -13.05 4.25
CA ARG A 349 3.95 -12.69 4.16
C ARG A 349 3.13 -13.74 3.41
N ILE A 350 1.97 -14.10 3.99
CA ILE A 350 0.95 -14.93 3.32
C ILE A 350 0.11 -13.98 2.47
N ALA A 351 0.56 -13.72 1.26
CA ALA A 351 -0.01 -12.71 0.38
C ALA A 351 0.25 -13.03 -1.08
N ASN A 352 -0.57 -12.48 -1.98
CA ASN A 352 -0.31 -12.53 -3.42
C ASN A 352 0.88 -11.63 -3.75
N LYS A 353 1.95 -12.22 -4.28
CA LYS A 353 3.16 -11.49 -4.61
C LYS A 353 3.15 -11.04 -6.05
N ARG A 354 3.44 -9.76 -6.28
CA ARG A 354 3.45 -9.14 -7.59
C ARG A 354 4.68 -8.26 -7.75
N TRP A 355 5.10 -8.11 -8.98
CA TRP A 355 6.24 -7.31 -9.35
C TRP A 355 5.81 -5.97 -9.92
N LEU A 356 6.19 -4.88 -9.24
CA LEU A 356 6.06 -3.51 -9.73
C LEU A 356 7.29 -3.17 -10.58
N LYS A 357 7.15 -3.25 -11.89
CA LYS A 357 8.24 -3.01 -12.85
C LYS A 357 8.55 -1.54 -13.01
N SER A 358 7.54 -0.77 -13.35
CA SER A 358 7.70 0.63 -13.71
C SER A 358 6.48 1.46 -13.38
N TYR A 359 6.73 2.73 -13.22
CA TYR A 359 5.74 3.79 -13.16
C TYR A 359 6.02 4.80 -14.26
N SER A 360 5.01 5.17 -15.00
CA SER A 360 5.07 6.24 -15.98
C SER A 360 3.93 7.22 -15.77
N CYS A 361 4.24 8.50 -15.84
CA CYS A 361 3.27 9.58 -15.74
C CYS A 361 3.33 10.42 -17.02
N SER A 362 2.18 10.82 -17.54
CA SER A 362 2.14 11.77 -18.64
C SER A 362 2.66 13.14 -18.18
N VAL A 363 3.19 13.92 -19.12
CA VAL A 363 3.71 15.28 -18.85
C VAL A 363 2.63 16.20 -18.25
N SER A 364 1.36 15.92 -18.52
CA SER A 364 0.19 16.64 -17.95
C SER A 364 -0.23 16.14 -16.57
N GLY A 365 0.37 15.04 -16.04
CA GLY A 365 -0.02 14.44 -14.77
C GLY A 365 -1.41 13.74 -14.79
N VAL A 366 -2.08 13.70 -15.93
CA VAL A 366 -3.45 13.18 -16.07
C VAL A 366 -3.51 11.65 -16.15
N PHE A 367 -2.48 11.04 -16.72
CA PHE A 367 -2.40 9.59 -16.86
C PHE A 367 -1.18 9.06 -16.13
N GLU A 368 -1.45 8.21 -15.15
CA GLU A 368 -0.46 7.40 -14.45
C GLU A 368 -0.64 5.95 -14.88
N ASN A 369 0.44 5.30 -15.20
CA ASN A 369 0.44 3.88 -15.56
C ASN A 369 1.46 3.13 -14.72
N TRP A 370 1.01 2.07 -14.05
CA TRP A 370 1.84 1.13 -13.32
C TRP A 370 1.86 -0.20 -14.03
N GLU A 371 3.03 -0.70 -14.32
CA GLU A 371 3.22 -2.03 -14.87
C GLU A 371 3.42 -3.02 -13.71
N ILE A 372 2.34 -3.71 -13.33
CA ILE A 372 2.30 -4.69 -12.25
C ILE A 372 2.03 -6.07 -12.86
N GLU A 373 2.94 -7.02 -12.58
CA GLU A 373 2.82 -8.39 -13.08
C GLU A 373 2.78 -9.40 -11.93
N PRO A 374 2.05 -10.51 -12.08
CA PRO A 374 2.12 -11.58 -11.11
C PRO A 374 3.51 -12.24 -11.15
N ILE A 375 3.99 -12.67 -9.99
CA ILE A 375 5.17 -13.52 -9.90
C ILE A 375 4.67 -14.95 -10.04
N TYR A 376 4.88 -15.52 -11.22
CA TYR A 376 4.43 -16.88 -11.52
C TYR A 376 5.35 -17.93 -10.89
N ASP A 377 4.77 -19.10 -10.59
CA ASP A 377 5.53 -20.29 -10.30
C ASP A 377 6.48 -20.59 -11.47
N SER A 378 7.77 -20.55 -11.19
CA SER A 378 8.84 -20.84 -12.13
C SER A 378 9.74 -21.93 -11.56
N GLU A 379 10.59 -22.51 -12.41
CA GLU A 379 11.63 -23.44 -11.96
C GLU A 379 12.65 -22.78 -10.98
N ILE A 380 12.57 -21.46 -10.86
CA ILE A 380 13.37 -20.66 -9.91
C ILE A 380 12.58 -20.52 -8.61
N PRO A 381 13.18 -20.83 -7.44
CA PRO A 381 12.55 -20.59 -6.15
C PRO A 381 12.06 -19.13 -6.00
N GLU A 382 10.84 -18.97 -5.48
CA GLU A 382 10.17 -17.65 -5.39
C GLU A 382 11.05 -16.57 -4.72
N ALA A 383 11.72 -16.90 -3.61
CA ALA A 383 12.62 -15.98 -2.92
C ALA A 383 13.80 -15.52 -3.80
N LEU A 384 14.32 -16.41 -4.64
CA LEU A 384 15.39 -16.09 -5.57
C LEU A 384 14.88 -15.24 -6.73
N LEU A 385 13.71 -15.57 -7.26
CA LEU A 385 13.05 -14.80 -8.32
C LEU A 385 12.76 -13.39 -7.86
N MET A 386 12.22 -13.21 -6.64
CA MET A 386 11.97 -11.91 -6.05
C MET A 386 13.26 -11.08 -5.92
N LYS A 387 14.36 -11.70 -5.50
CA LYS A 387 15.68 -11.04 -5.37
C LYS A 387 16.22 -10.55 -6.71
N ILE A 388 15.96 -11.30 -7.77
CA ILE A 388 16.39 -10.94 -9.12
C ILE A 388 15.54 -9.81 -9.67
N LEU A 389 14.21 -9.92 -9.52
CA LEU A 389 13.25 -8.93 -10.01
C LEU A 389 13.34 -7.61 -9.25
N GLY A 390 13.70 -7.65 -7.97
CA GLY A 390 13.95 -6.45 -7.15
C GLY A 390 15.24 -5.69 -7.53
N SER A 391 16.10 -6.27 -8.39
CA SER A 391 17.33 -5.65 -8.88
C SER A 391 17.18 -5.19 -10.33
N ARG A 392 17.59 -3.96 -10.64
CA ARG A 392 17.65 -3.45 -12.03
C ARG A 392 18.95 -3.81 -12.74
N LYS A 393 19.87 -4.47 -12.05
CA LYS A 393 21.15 -4.91 -12.61
C LYS A 393 20.99 -6.21 -13.40
N LYS A 394 21.88 -6.46 -14.34
CA LYS A 394 22.04 -7.78 -14.96
C LYS A 394 22.32 -8.82 -13.88
N VAL A 395 21.86 -10.04 -14.08
CA VAL A 395 22.04 -11.12 -13.11
C VAL A 395 23.17 -12.04 -13.56
N LEU A 396 24.02 -12.41 -12.61
CA LEU A 396 25.06 -13.42 -12.82
C LEU A 396 24.89 -14.53 -11.79
N PHE A 397 24.47 -15.69 -12.27
CA PHE A 397 24.47 -16.91 -11.47
C PHE A 397 25.86 -17.51 -11.49
N CYS A 398 26.42 -17.90 -10.36
CA CYS A 398 27.71 -18.56 -10.23
C CYS A 398 27.64 -19.74 -9.28
N GLU A 399 28.59 -20.67 -9.39
CA GLU A 399 28.72 -21.74 -8.41
C GLU A 399 29.28 -21.17 -7.11
N GLY A 400 28.84 -21.72 -5.97
CA GLY A 400 29.35 -21.34 -4.66
C GLY A 400 28.25 -21.21 -3.60
N LYS A 401 28.66 -20.82 -2.37
CA LYS A 401 27.76 -20.55 -1.24
C LYS A 401 27.79 -19.08 -0.91
N GLN A 402 26.79 -18.64 -0.15
CA GLN A 402 26.78 -17.29 0.36
C GLN A 402 28.02 -17.07 1.27
N GLY A 403 28.85 -16.08 0.91
CA GLY A 403 30.15 -15.85 1.60
C GLY A 403 31.36 -16.54 0.99
N SER A 404 31.21 -17.29 -0.11
CA SER A 404 32.35 -17.90 -0.82
C SER A 404 33.27 -16.83 -1.42
N LEU A 405 34.56 -17.19 -1.58
CA LEU A 405 35.54 -16.32 -2.23
C LEU A 405 35.17 -16.05 -3.68
N ASP A 406 34.63 -17.04 -4.39
CA ASP A 406 34.15 -16.88 -5.77
C ASP A 406 33.12 -15.74 -5.89
N ARG A 407 32.15 -15.70 -4.98
CA ARG A 407 31.18 -14.61 -4.94
C ARG A 407 31.86 -13.26 -4.75
N GLN A 408 32.80 -13.15 -3.82
CA GLN A 408 33.50 -11.89 -3.55
C GLN A 408 34.32 -11.45 -4.78
N ILE A 409 34.96 -12.37 -5.46
CA ILE A 409 35.69 -12.11 -6.69
C ILE A 409 34.76 -11.64 -7.80
N PHE A 410 33.65 -12.33 -8.01
CA PHE A 410 32.68 -11.93 -9.02
C PHE A 410 31.98 -10.60 -8.70
N GLU A 411 31.73 -10.27 -7.43
CA GLU A 411 31.23 -8.96 -7.02
C GLU A 411 32.20 -7.81 -7.32
N LEU A 412 33.51 -8.08 -7.20
CA LEU A 412 34.55 -7.13 -7.57
C LEU A 412 34.72 -6.97 -9.09
N LEU A 413 34.64 -8.07 -9.83
CA LEU A 413 34.82 -8.07 -11.28
C LEU A 413 33.59 -7.55 -12.04
N PHE A 414 32.40 -7.85 -11.56
CA PHE A 414 31.15 -7.57 -12.25
C PHE A 414 30.24 -6.61 -11.43
N GLN A 415 30.72 -5.41 -11.15
CA GLN A 415 30.03 -4.40 -10.31
C GLN A 415 28.62 -4.01 -10.82
N ASN A 416 28.38 -4.16 -12.13
CA ASN A 416 27.09 -3.87 -12.75
C ASN A 416 26.13 -5.06 -12.76
N PHE A 417 26.49 -6.16 -12.09
CA PHE A 417 25.68 -7.36 -11.99
C PHE A 417 25.22 -7.61 -10.56
N THR A 418 24.09 -8.26 -10.43
CA THR A 418 23.68 -8.89 -9.17
C THR A 418 24.22 -10.30 -9.16
N ILE A 419 25.18 -10.58 -8.27
CA ILE A 419 25.84 -11.89 -8.18
C ILE A 419 25.01 -12.81 -7.27
N ILE A 420 24.65 -13.97 -7.80
CA ILE A 420 23.82 -14.95 -7.08
C ILE A 420 24.57 -16.30 -7.08
N PRO A 421 25.15 -16.69 -5.94
CA PRO A 421 25.78 -17.99 -5.80
C PRO A 421 24.71 -19.08 -5.69
N LEU A 422 24.92 -20.19 -6.40
CA LEU A 422 24.09 -21.39 -6.39
C LEU A 422 24.96 -22.60 -6.06
N THR A 423 24.36 -23.62 -5.46
CA THR A 423 25.06 -24.75 -4.88
C THR A 423 25.65 -25.73 -5.92
N SER A 424 25.16 -25.67 -7.14
CA SER A 424 25.62 -26.60 -8.18
C SER A 424 25.65 -25.98 -9.58
N CYS A 425 26.56 -26.48 -10.43
CA CYS A 425 26.60 -26.18 -11.85
C CYS A 425 25.24 -26.40 -12.56
N LYS A 426 24.53 -27.44 -12.16
CA LYS A 426 23.20 -27.77 -12.73
C LYS A 426 22.16 -26.67 -12.42
N ASP A 427 22.21 -26.15 -11.21
CA ASP A 427 21.32 -25.06 -10.81
C ASP A 427 21.65 -23.75 -11.55
N VAL A 428 22.94 -23.44 -11.71
CA VAL A 428 23.39 -22.28 -12.50
C VAL A 428 22.85 -22.36 -13.93
N ILE A 429 22.96 -23.50 -14.57
CA ILE A 429 22.45 -23.71 -15.94
C ILE A 429 20.93 -23.57 -15.98
N ASN A 430 20.23 -24.28 -15.09
CA ASN A 430 18.77 -24.31 -15.10
C ASN A 430 18.17 -22.93 -14.80
N TYR A 431 18.68 -22.23 -13.79
CA TYR A 431 18.14 -20.92 -13.41
C TYR A 431 18.48 -19.84 -14.42
N THR A 432 19.64 -19.90 -15.06
CA THR A 432 19.96 -18.99 -16.17
C THR A 432 18.97 -19.16 -17.31
N LYS A 433 18.67 -20.40 -17.70
CA LYS A 433 17.69 -20.71 -18.75
C LYS A 433 16.28 -20.31 -18.36
N ALA A 434 15.84 -20.69 -17.16
CA ALA A 434 14.50 -20.39 -16.65
C ALA A 434 14.26 -18.89 -16.60
N TYR A 435 15.21 -18.14 -16.03
CA TYR A 435 15.13 -16.67 -15.99
C TYR A 435 15.08 -16.06 -17.40
N ASN A 436 15.90 -16.55 -18.32
CA ASN A 436 15.94 -16.03 -19.68
C ASN A 436 14.70 -16.38 -20.52
N ARG A 437 13.85 -17.30 -20.09
CA ARG A 437 12.54 -17.60 -20.68
C ARG A 437 11.42 -16.69 -20.18
N ILE A 438 11.60 -16.01 -19.04
CA ILE A 438 10.60 -15.07 -18.51
C ILE A 438 10.46 -13.91 -19.50
N GLY A 439 9.23 -13.64 -19.96
CA GLY A 439 8.92 -12.49 -20.82
C GLY A 439 9.09 -11.16 -20.09
N ASN A 440 9.24 -10.09 -20.87
CA ASN A 440 9.21 -8.70 -20.38
C ASN A 440 10.13 -8.38 -19.18
N LYS A 441 11.37 -8.85 -19.20
CA LYS A 441 12.37 -8.62 -18.15
C LYS A 441 13.27 -7.42 -18.46
N TYR A 442 13.74 -6.72 -17.42
CA TYR A 442 14.67 -5.58 -17.57
C TYR A 442 16.07 -5.98 -18.00
N ALA A 443 16.52 -7.18 -17.66
CA ALA A 443 17.89 -7.61 -17.86
C ALA A 443 17.98 -9.08 -18.23
N VAL A 444 19.06 -9.44 -18.94
CA VAL A 444 19.42 -10.82 -19.26
C VAL A 444 20.21 -11.41 -18.09
N ALA A 445 19.95 -12.67 -17.76
CA ALA A 445 20.76 -13.42 -16.82
C ALA A 445 21.90 -14.17 -17.56
N TYR A 446 23.00 -14.25 -16.88
CA TYR A 446 24.19 -14.96 -17.30
C TYR A 446 24.56 -16.02 -16.25
N GLY A 447 25.11 -17.13 -16.68
CA GLY A 447 25.64 -18.15 -15.78
C GLY A 447 27.17 -18.27 -15.93
N ILE A 448 27.88 -18.43 -14.84
CA ILE A 448 29.28 -18.80 -14.84
C ILE A 448 29.45 -20.12 -14.06
N ILE A 449 30.08 -21.09 -14.69
CA ILE A 449 30.31 -22.43 -14.15
C ILE A 449 31.78 -22.86 -14.30
N ASP A 450 32.21 -23.75 -13.44
CA ASP A 450 33.50 -24.47 -13.63
C ASP A 450 33.41 -25.35 -14.88
N ARG A 451 34.51 -25.37 -15.65
CA ARG A 451 34.58 -26.19 -16.85
C ARG A 451 34.41 -27.68 -16.54
N ASP A 452 34.96 -28.13 -15.43
CA ASP A 452 35.03 -29.55 -15.03
C ASP A 452 35.46 -30.46 -16.19
N PHE A 453 34.73 -31.54 -16.40
CA PHE A 453 34.97 -32.53 -17.45
C PHE A 453 34.12 -32.31 -18.72
N LYS A 454 33.57 -31.12 -18.93
CA LYS A 454 32.68 -30.84 -20.07
C LYS A 454 33.48 -30.75 -21.38
N THR A 455 32.96 -31.34 -22.44
CA THR A 455 33.53 -31.26 -23.78
C THR A 455 33.31 -29.86 -24.38
N LYS A 456 34.14 -29.50 -25.36
CA LYS A 456 34.01 -28.22 -26.06
C LYS A 456 32.63 -28.06 -26.70
N GLU A 457 32.07 -29.09 -27.28
CA GLU A 457 30.75 -29.08 -27.89
C GLU A 457 29.63 -28.79 -26.87
N GLN A 458 29.77 -29.35 -25.64
CA GLN A 458 28.83 -29.07 -24.54
C GLN A 458 28.92 -27.62 -24.07
N LEU A 459 30.14 -27.08 -23.98
CA LEU A 459 30.36 -25.68 -23.61
C LEU A 459 29.84 -24.71 -24.66
N ASP A 460 30.10 -24.97 -25.93
CA ASP A 460 29.60 -24.14 -27.04
C ASP A 460 28.07 -24.07 -27.06
N LYS A 461 27.38 -25.17 -26.72
CA LYS A 461 25.94 -25.19 -26.56
C LYS A 461 25.45 -24.35 -25.37
N LEU A 462 26.17 -24.37 -24.25
CA LEU A 462 25.82 -23.57 -23.07
C LEU A 462 26.01 -22.08 -23.33
N VAL A 463 26.99 -21.66 -24.11
CA VAL A 463 27.19 -20.27 -24.50
C VAL A 463 25.95 -19.71 -25.25
N THR A 464 25.28 -20.48 -26.09
CA THR A 464 24.06 -20.06 -26.77
C THR A 464 22.92 -19.78 -25.78
N GLU A 465 23.02 -20.30 -24.58
CA GLU A 465 22.05 -20.14 -23.48
C GLU A 465 22.51 -19.12 -22.42
N ASN A 466 23.53 -18.32 -22.72
CA ASN A 466 24.17 -17.33 -21.84
C ASN A 466 24.88 -17.95 -20.60
N VAL A 467 25.34 -19.17 -20.70
CA VAL A 467 26.16 -19.83 -19.66
C VAL A 467 27.56 -19.96 -20.14
N TYR A 468 28.51 -19.45 -19.39
CA TYR A 468 29.92 -19.39 -19.70
C TYR A 468 30.73 -20.24 -18.72
N SER A 469 31.90 -20.72 -19.13
CA SER A 469 32.81 -21.44 -18.25
C SER A 469 34.14 -20.74 -18.16
N TYR A 470 34.81 -20.88 -17.05
CA TYR A 470 36.20 -20.49 -16.89
C TYR A 470 37.09 -21.74 -16.81
N ASP A 471 38.32 -21.60 -17.37
CA ASP A 471 39.21 -22.74 -17.60
C ASP A 471 40.09 -23.08 -16.39
N VAL A 472 40.07 -22.28 -15.33
CA VAL A 472 40.95 -22.46 -14.16
C VAL A 472 40.08 -22.56 -12.92
N CYS A 473 40.21 -23.67 -12.22
CA CYS A 473 39.77 -23.80 -10.85
C CYS A 473 40.58 -22.81 -9.99
N LEU A 474 40.04 -21.61 -9.79
CA LEU A 474 40.77 -20.52 -9.14
C LEU A 474 41.05 -20.78 -7.65
N LEU A 475 40.41 -21.79 -7.01
CA LEU A 475 40.40 -21.90 -5.56
C LEU A 475 40.45 -23.29 -4.94
N TYR A 476 40.83 -24.34 -5.69
CA TYR A 476 41.11 -25.66 -5.09
C TYR A 476 42.61 -25.88 -4.80
N THR A 477 43.22 -24.96 -4.10
CA THR A 477 44.63 -25.17 -3.64
C THR A 477 44.80 -24.92 -2.14
N SER A 478 43.82 -25.16 -1.32
CA SER A 478 44.03 -24.94 0.11
C SER A 478 43.46 -26.01 1.05
N ASP A 479 43.19 -27.23 0.57
CA ASP A 479 42.96 -28.36 1.50
C ASP A 479 43.59 -29.63 0.91
N ALA A 480 44.91 -29.73 1.01
CA ALA A 480 45.68 -30.96 1.01
C ALA A 480 46.65 -30.92 2.18
#